data_7acff09e50e8775b9742af4d747175b1
#
_entry.id   7acff09e50e8775b9742af4d747175b1
#
_cell.length_a   1.000
_cell.length_b   1.000
_cell.length_c   1.000
_cell.angle_alpha   90.00
_cell.angle_beta   90.00
_cell.angle_gamma   90.00
#
_symmetry.space_group_name_H-M   'P 1'
#
loop_
_entity.id
_entity.type
_entity.pdbx_description
1 polymer ?
#
loop_
_entity_poly.entity_id
_entity_poly.type
_entity_poly.pdbx_seq_one_letter_code
_entity_poly.pdbx_strand_id
1 'polypeptide(L)'
;TALVSQARSDAEATIADANAQAARIVSTENIVRMAEDRAREIVSEAKRSAASLREGADDYVANSLDELAHLISDLARRTDAGRRTIAERRGVDVTDVDLTNE
;
A
#
# COMPACT_ATOMS: atom_id res chain seq x y z
N THR A 1 -33.62 33.28 58.39
CA THR A 1 -34.66 34.08 57.76
C THR A 1 -34.93 33.54 56.34
N ALA A 2 -36.09 33.81 55.81
CA ALA A 2 -36.50 33.39 54.46
C ALA A 2 -35.55 33.96 53.39
N LEU A 3 -35.09 35.21 53.58
CA LEU A 3 -34.19 35.87 52.62
C LEU A 3 -32.82 35.19 52.57
N VAL A 4 -32.26 34.80 53.70
CA VAL A 4 -30.98 34.10 53.78
C VAL A 4 -31.09 32.68 53.20
N SER A 5 -32.19 32.01 53.50
CA SER A 5 -32.46 30.68 52.99
C SER A 5 -32.62 30.71 51.44
N GLN A 6 -33.28 31.72 50.89
CA GLN A 6 -33.43 31.90 49.47
C GLN A 6 -32.10 32.18 48.78
N ALA A 7 -31.29 33.06 49.37
CA ALA A 7 -29.95 33.39 48.84
C ALA A 7 -29.05 32.18 48.83
N ARG A 8 -29.12 31.33 49.86
CA ARG A 8 -28.33 30.06 49.90
C ARG A 8 -28.79 29.09 48.82
N SER A 9 -30.09 28.97 48.66
CA SER A 9 -30.65 28.07 47.63
C SER A 9 -30.24 28.55 46.23
N ASP A 10 -30.28 29.84 45.97
CA ASP A 10 -29.85 30.43 44.71
C ASP A 10 -28.35 30.19 44.45
N ALA A 11 -27.55 30.37 45.49
CA ALA A 11 -26.12 30.13 45.39
C ALA A 11 -25.80 28.63 45.08
N GLU A 12 -26.51 27.72 45.75
CA GLU A 12 -26.34 26.28 45.51
C GLU A 12 -26.78 25.92 44.09
N ALA A 13 -27.85 26.48 43.58
CA ALA A 13 -28.30 26.25 42.19
C ALA A 13 -27.30 26.79 41.18
N THR A 14 -26.73 27.97 41.43
CA THR A 14 -25.70 28.55 40.56
C THR A 14 -24.46 27.69 40.53
N ILE A 15 -24.01 27.16 41.66
CA ILE A 15 -22.85 26.25 41.73
C ILE A 15 -23.17 24.94 40.98
N ALA A 16 -24.35 24.37 41.18
CA ALA A 16 -24.75 23.15 40.50
C ALA A 16 -24.79 23.33 38.97
N ASP A 17 -25.32 24.45 38.50
CA ASP A 17 -25.35 24.78 37.07
C ASP A 17 -23.93 24.95 36.52
N ALA A 18 -23.08 25.65 37.22
CA ALA A 18 -21.68 25.84 36.80
C ALA A 18 -20.91 24.49 36.73
N ASN A 19 -21.13 23.63 37.72
CA ASN A 19 -20.52 22.27 37.70
C ASN A 19 -21.04 21.44 36.53
N ALA A 20 -22.35 21.51 36.24
CA ALA A 20 -22.94 20.80 35.10
C ALA A 20 -22.38 21.30 33.77
N GLN A 21 -22.24 22.62 33.60
CA GLN A 21 -21.65 23.20 32.41
C GLN A 21 -20.19 22.81 32.26
N ALA A 22 -19.38 22.83 33.34
CA ALA A 22 -18.01 22.41 33.31
C ALA A 22 -17.88 20.95 32.91
N ALA A 23 -18.75 20.08 33.44
CA ALA A 23 -18.75 18.67 33.09
C ALA A 23 -19.08 18.46 31.62
N ARG A 24 -20.04 19.22 31.06
CA ARG A 24 -20.38 19.15 29.64
C ARG A 24 -19.24 19.61 28.74
N ILE A 25 -18.55 20.68 29.12
CA ILE A 25 -17.40 21.21 28.38
C ILE A 25 -16.27 20.18 28.35
N VAL A 26 -15.93 19.62 29.48
CA VAL A 26 -14.88 18.56 29.57
C VAL A 26 -15.26 17.36 28.73
N SER A 27 -16.53 16.92 28.79
CA SER A 27 -17.01 15.79 27.97
C SER A 27 -16.93 16.10 26.48
N THR A 28 -17.30 17.32 26.08
CA THR A 28 -17.23 17.77 24.66
C THR A 28 -15.78 17.79 24.20
N GLU A 29 -14.87 18.32 25.02
CA GLU A 29 -13.43 18.35 24.70
C GLU A 29 -12.86 16.93 24.55
N ASN A 30 -13.28 16.01 25.42
CA ASN A 30 -12.86 14.61 25.33
C ASN A 30 -13.37 13.96 24.05
N ILE A 31 -14.62 14.21 23.65
CA ILE A 31 -15.19 13.70 22.40
C ILE A 31 -14.42 14.23 21.19
N VAL A 32 -14.11 15.53 21.18
CA VAL A 32 -13.33 16.15 20.10
C VAL A 32 -11.93 15.52 20.03
N ARG A 33 -11.28 15.35 21.18
CA ARG A 33 -9.94 14.73 21.24
C ARG A 33 -9.96 13.30 20.72
N MET A 34 -10.96 12.52 21.12
CA MET A 34 -11.12 11.14 20.66
C MET A 34 -11.38 11.10 19.16
N ALA A 35 -12.20 12.03 18.65
CA ALA A 35 -12.47 12.14 17.22
C ALA A 35 -11.21 12.49 16.43
N GLU A 36 -10.42 13.43 16.93
CA GLU A 36 -9.15 13.81 16.32
C GLU A 36 -8.14 12.64 16.33
N ASP A 37 -8.05 11.92 17.43
CA ASP A 37 -7.20 10.74 17.54
C ASP A 37 -7.63 9.66 16.56
N ARG A 38 -8.94 9.42 16.46
CA ARG A 38 -9.48 8.44 15.52
C ARG A 38 -9.24 8.84 14.07
N ALA A 39 -9.38 10.12 13.78
CA ALA A 39 -9.09 10.65 12.43
C ALA A 39 -7.62 10.44 12.07
N ARG A 40 -6.71 10.70 12.99
CA ARG A 40 -5.28 10.44 12.77
C ARG A 40 -4.98 8.97 12.56
N GLU A 41 -5.63 8.08 13.32
CA GLU A 41 -5.50 6.62 13.13
C GLU A 41 -5.98 6.19 11.74
N ILE A 42 -7.15 6.68 11.32
CA ILE A 42 -7.72 6.36 10.01
C ILE A 42 -6.78 6.80 8.89
N VAL A 43 -6.24 8.03 8.97
CA VAL A 43 -5.29 8.54 7.97
C VAL A 43 -4.01 7.71 7.98
N SER A 44 -3.49 7.38 9.15
CA SER A 44 -2.28 6.57 9.29
C SER A 44 -2.47 5.16 8.71
N GLU A 45 -3.59 4.51 9.00
CA GLU A 45 -3.95 3.20 8.44
C GLU A 45 -4.10 3.26 6.93
N ALA A 46 -4.76 4.32 6.43
CA ALA A 46 -4.95 4.51 4.99
C ALA A 46 -3.60 4.67 4.27
N LYS A 47 -2.68 5.44 4.86
CA LYS A 47 -1.33 5.62 4.30
C LYS A 47 -0.56 4.31 4.28
N ARG A 48 -0.65 3.51 5.34
CA ARG A 48 0.01 2.19 5.39
C ARG A 48 -0.59 1.23 4.38
N SER A 49 -1.91 1.21 4.24
CA SER A 49 -2.60 0.37 3.27
C SER A 49 -2.23 0.78 1.84
N ALA A 50 -2.17 2.08 1.56
CA ALA A 50 -1.78 2.58 0.26
C ALA A 50 -0.32 2.22 -0.07
N ALA A 51 0.59 2.36 0.90
CA ALA A 51 1.99 1.99 0.73
C ALA A 51 2.15 0.49 0.47
N SER A 52 1.43 -0.34 1.23
CA SER A 52 1.44 -1.79 1.07
C SER A 52 0.90 -2.22 -0.30
N LEU A 53 -0.19 -1.59 -0.73
CA LEU A 53 -0.79 -1.86 -2.05
C LEU A 53 0.17 -1.48 -3.17
N ARG A 54 0.84 -0.33 -3.06
CA ARG A 54 1.82 0.14 -4.04
C ARG A 54 3.02 -0.79 -4.10
N GLU A 55 3.54 -1.20 -2.94
CA GLU A 55 4.65 -2.15 -2.86
C GLU A 55 4.29 -3.49 -3.48
N GLY A 56 3.09 -4.00 -3.18
CA GLY A 56 2.59 -5.23 -3.78
C GLY A 56 2.44 -5.13 -5.30
N ALA A 57 1.96 -3.98 -5.80
CA ALA A 57 1.85 -3.74 -7.24
C ALA A 57 3.23 -3.66 -7.90
N ASP A 58 4.19 -2.99 -7.26
CA ASP A 58 5.56 -2.90 -7.75
C ASP A 58 6.23 -4.27 -7.78
N ASP A 59 6.03 -5.09 -6.75
CA ASP A 59 6.55 -6.47 -6.71
C ASP A 59 5.96 -7.32 -7.82
N TYR A 60 4.65 -7.20 -8.05
CA TYR A 60 3.99 -7.91 -9.14
C TYR A 60 4.57 -7.53 -10.50
N VAL A 61 4.75 -6.24 -10.75
CA VAL A 61 5.32 -5.75 -12.00
C VAL A 61 6.77 -6.22 -12.13
N ALA A 62 7.57 -6.13 -11.08
CA ALA A 62 8.96 -6.58 -11.08
C ALA A 62 9.07 -8.08 -11.41
N ASN A 63 8.24 -8.89 -10.76
CA ASN A 63 8.22 -10.34 -11.02
C ASN A 63 7.77 -10.65 -12.45
N SER A 64 6.78 -9.93 -12.96
CA SER A 64 6.29 -10.10 -14.33
C SER A 64 7.37 -9.73 -15.36
N LEU A 65 8.12 -8.66 -15.09
CA LEU A 65 9.24 -8.25 -15.95
C LEU A 65 10.38 -9.27 -15.90
N ASP A 66 10.67 -9.84 -14.74
CA ASP A 66 11.68 -10.90 -14.59
C ASP A 66 11.29 -12.15 -15.39
N GLU A 67 10.03 -12.57 -15.30
CA GLU A 67 9.51 -13.69 -16.08
C GLU A 67 9.63 -13.42 -17.58
N LEU A 68 9.30 -12.21 -18.01
CA LEU A 68 9.42 -11.80 -19.41
C LEU A 68 10.88 -11.80 -19.86
N ALA A 69 11.80 -11.31 -19.03
CA ALA A 69 13.23 -11.32 -19.31
C ALA A 69 13.76 -12.74 -19.47
N HIS A 70 13.30 -13.66 -18.63
CA HIS A 70 13.67 -15.09 -18.75
C HIS A 70 13.16 -15.70 -20.04
N LEU A 71 11.92 -15.37 -20.42
CA LEU A 71 11.33 -15.83 -21.68
C LEU A 71 12.10 -15.31 -22.88
N ILE A 72 12.44 -14.04 -22.89
CA ILE A 72 13.24 -13.42 -23.96
C ILE A 72 14.61 -14.09 -24.06
N SER A 73 15.26 -14.31 -22.92
CA SER A 73 16.56 -14.98 -22.87
C SER A 73 16.49 -16.40 -23.40
N ASP A 74 15.44 -17.13 -23.03
CA ASP A 74 15.19 -18.50 -23.48
C ASP A 74 14.94 -18.53 -25.01
N LEU A 75 14.14 -17.61 -25.51
CA LEU A 75 13.88 -17.48 -26.96
C LEU A 75 15.17 -17.16 -27.72
N ALA A 76 15.99 -16.26 -27.16
CA ALA A 76 17.29 -15.94 -27.77
C ALA A 76 18.19 -17.17 -27.90
N ARG A 77 18.26 -17.97 -26.83
CA ARG A 77 19.04 -19.23 -26.86
C ARG A 77 18.51 -20.21 -27.87
N ARG A 78 17.19 -20.38 -27.96
CA ARG A 78 16.55 -21.27 -28.93
C ARG A 78 16.80 -20.79 -30.37
N THR A 79 16.72 -19.49 -30.57
CA THR A 79 17.00 -18.86 -31.85
C THR A 79 18.43 -19.11 -32.28
N ASP A 80 19.39 -18.89 -31.37
CA ASP A 80 20.81 -19.14 -31.62
C ASP A 80 21.09 -20.61 -31.91
N ALA A 81 20.47 -21.51 -31.14
CA ALA A 81 20.60 -22.95 -31.37
C ALA A 81 20.07 -23.35 -32.74
N GLY A 82 18.93 -22.79 -33.13
CA GLY A 82 18.36 -23.02 -34.47
C GLY A 82 19.25 -22.51 -35.58
N ARG A 83 19.81 -21.32 -35.41
CA ARG A 83 20.74 -20.72 -36.38
C ARG A 83 22.02 -21.57 -36.53
N ARG A 84 22.55 -22.09 -35.42
CA ARG A 84 23.72 -22.99 -35.45
C ARG A 84 23.37 -24.28 -36.20
N THR A 85 22.22 -24.87 -35.91
CA THR A 85 21.76 -26.09 -36.57
C THR A 85 21.69 -25.89 -38.06
N ILE A 86 21.12 -24.78 -38.51
CA ILE A 86 21.03 -24.46 -39.94
C ILE A 86 22.42 -24.25 -40.55
N ALA A 87 23.30 -23.54 -39.83
CA ALA A 87 24.69 -23.32 -40.29
C ALA A 87 25.46 -24.64 -40.43
N GLU A 88 25.31 -25.53 -39.45
CA GLU A 88 25.92 -26.87 -39.48
C GLU A 88 25.40 -27.70 -40.65
N ARG A 89 24.06 -27.66 -40.85
CA ARG A 89 23.41 -28.36 -41.95
C ARG A 89 23.92 -27.88 -43.31
N ARG A 90 24.06 -26.56 -43.49
CA ARG A 90 24.62 -25.97 -44.69
C ARG A 90 26.06 -26.33 -44.90
N GLY A 91 26.83 -26.39 -43.82
CA GLY A 91 28.23 -26.84 -43.88
C GLY A 91 28.36 -28.26 -44.29
N VAL A 92 27.51 -29.13 -43.74
CA VAL A 92 27.49 -30.56 -44.13
C VAL A 92 27.09 -30.70 -45.59
N ASP A 93 26.04 -29.98 -46.04
CA ASP A 93 25.61 -30.01 -47.45
C ASP A 93 26.74 -29.57 -48.40
N VAL A 94 27.47 -28.51 -48.04
CA VAL A 94 28.62 -28.05 -48.83
C VAL A 94 29.72 -29.07 -48.85
N THR A 95 30.00 -29.72 -47.70
CA THR A 95 31.00 -30.79 -47.61
C THR A 95 30.60 -31.99 -48.47
N ASP A 96 29.34 -32.38 -48.47
CA ASP A 96 28.80 -33.47 -49.29
C ASP A 96 28.96 -33.15 -50.77
N VAL A 97 28.67 -31.92 -51.17
CA VAL A 97 28.83 -31.47 -52.57
C VAL A 97 30.32 -31.52 -52.97
N ASP A 98 31.23 -31.07 -52.11
CA ASP A 98 32.68 -31.12 -52.37
C ASP A 98 33.15 -32.54 -52.57
N LEU A 99 32.66 -33.48 -51.73
CA LEU A 99 33.01 -34.90 -51.82
C LEU A 99 32.49 -35.51 -53.11
N THR A 100 31.33 -35.09 -53.58
CA THR A 100 30.75 -35.60 -54.82
C THR A 100 31.47 -35.08 -56.05
N ASN A 101 32.07 -33.92 -55.98
CA ASN A 101 32.81 -33.30 -57.07
C ASN A 101 34.23 -33.85 -57.25
N GLU A 102 34.72 -34.53 -56.24
CA GLU A 102 35.98 -35.24 -56.30
C GLU A 102 35.79 -36.60 -57.00
#